data_8f7a6edbdc34495452f5307ff5fb5a8e
#
_entry.id   8f7a6edbdc34495452f5307ff5fb5a8e
#
_cell.length_a   1.000
_cell.length_b   1.000
_cell.length_c   1.000
_cell.angle_alpha   90.00
_cell.angle_beta   90.00
_cell.angle_gamma   90.00
#
_symmetry.space_group_name_H-M   'P 1'
#
loop_
_entity.id
_entity.type
_entity.pdbx_description
1 polymer ?
#
loop_
_entity_poly.entity_id
_entity_poly.type
_entity_poly.pdbx_seq_one_letter_code
_entity_poly.pdbx_strand_id
1 'polypeptide(L)'
;QLETLATFKQKYIDKKGFFLVTGDAGTGKTAFIKRLLADIETKTIVATVTDPGLEKLDFFNWLSLEFDMDVMFKSKGAFLTRFKRFLLEADQKNKNVALIVDDAHRINPELIEEILTLSNIEKAGRKLMSIFFVGHPGFKKILQKKQNSALKQSINAHFHLNPLKEDEIVQLILYRLKAAGAQAEIFSSRAYHEIYQF
;
A
#
# COMPACT_ATOMS: atom_id res chain seq x y z
N GLN A 1 -5.63 16.15 4.91
CA GLN A 1 -5.55 14.75 4.36
C GLN A 1 -6.49 14.51 3.18
N LEU A 2 -7.68 15.12 3.10
CA LEU A 2 -8.63 14.94 1.99
C LEU A 2 -8.07 15.42 0.64
N GLU A 3 -7.38 16.54 0.61
CA GLU A 3 -6.72 17.08 -0.59
C GLU A 3 -5.62 16.13 -1.09
N THR A 4 -4.87 15.55 -0.16
CA THR A 4 -3.83 14.55 -0.43
C THR A 4 -4.45 13.29 -1.03
N LEU A 5 -5.61 12.85 -0.53
CA LEU A 5 -6.31 11.68 -1.02
C LEU A 5 -6.80 11.89 -2.47
N ALA A 6 -7.40 13.03 -2.78
CA ALA A 6 -7.88 13.36 -4.12
C ALA A 6 -6.72 13.40 -5.14
N THR A 7 -5.62 14.08 -4.80
CA THR A 7 -4.42 14.15 -5.65
C THR A 7 -3.80 12.77 -5.87
N PHE A 8 -3.80 11.94 -4.83
CA PHE A 8 -3.28 10.58 -4.92
C PHE A 8 -4.17 9.70 -5.80
N LYS A 9 -5.50 9.78 -5.60
CA LYS A 9 -6.49 9.06 -6.40
C LYS A 9 -6.31 9.36 -7.89
N GLN A 10 -6.15 10.63 -8.26
CA GLN A 10 -5.93 11.03 -9.64
C GLN A 10 -4.66 10.39 -10.22
N LYS A 11 -3.51 10.49 -9.51
CA LYS A 11 -2.25 9.90 -9.97
C LYS A 11 -2.30 8.37 -10.07
N TYR A 12 -3.07 7.72 -9.21
CA TYR A 12 -3.27 6.27 -9.27
C TYR A 12 -4.11 5.85 -10.47
N ILE A 13 -5.17 6.62 -10.78
CA ILE A 13 -6.04 6.35 -11.93
C ILE A 13 -5.26 6.57 -13.24
N ASP A 14 -4.49 7.64 -13.33
CA ASP A 14 -3.75 8.01 -14.53
C ASP A 14 -2.65 7.02 -14.89
N LYS A 15 -2.01 6.40 -13.90
CA LYS A 15 -0.83 5.55 -14.17
C LYS A 15 -0.60 4.49 -13.12
N LYS A 16 -0.70 3.21 -13.51
CA LYS A 16 -0.22 2.09 -12.69
C LYS A 16 1.31 2.16 -12.50
N GLY A 17 1.81 1.63 -11.41
CA GLY A 17 3.24 1.58 -11.11
C GLY A 17 3.54 1.66 -9.62
N PHE A 18 4.64 2.30 -9.24
CA PHE A 18 5.08 2.39 -7.86
C PHE A 18 4.62 3.67 -7.16
N PHE A 19 4.12 3.51 -5.98
CA PHE A 19 3.70 4.59 -5.08
C PHE A 19 4.39 4.42 -3.73
N LEU A 20 4.84 5.53 -3.17
CA LEU A 20 5.45 5.56 -1.85
C LEU A 20 4.57 6.35 -0.89
N VAL A 21 4.23 5.74 0.24
CA VAL A 21 3.52 6.40 1.34
C VAL A 21 4.37 6.32 2.60
N THR A 22 4.78 7.45 3.11
CA THR A 22 5.58 7.55 4.32
C THR A 22 4.85 8.32 5.41
N GLY A 23 5.23 8.10 6.64
CA GLY A 23 4.71 8.79 7.83
C GLY A 23 5.19 8.08 9.09
N ASP A 24 5.08 8.73 10.22
CA ASP A 24 5.48 8.17 11.50
C ASP A 24 4.58 7.01 11.92
N ALA A 25 4.96 6.27 12.97
CA ALA A 25 4.13 5.22 13.53
C ALA A 25 2.75 5.78 13.92
N GLY A 26 1.69 4.99 13.70
CA GLY A 26 0.34 5.41 14.07
C GLY A 26 -0.35 6.43 13.14
N THR A 27 0.32 7.01 12.13
CA THR A 27 -0.30 8.02 11.23
C THR A 27 -1.38 7.47 10.29
N GLY A 28 -1.74 6.19 10.39
CA GLY A 28 -2.82 5.59 9.60
C GLY A 28 -2.46 5.28 8.15
N LYS A 29 -1.18 5.10 7.81
CA LYS A 29 -0.70 4.83 6.43
C LYS A 29 -1.44 3.72 5.72
N THR A 30 -1.54 2.55 6.35
CA THR A 30 -2.19 1.37 5.77
C THR A 30 -3.70 1.58 5.62
N ALA A 31 -4.33 2.22 6.61
CA ALA A 31 -5.75 2.59 6.54
C ALA A 31 -6.02 3.59 5.39
N PHE A 32 -5.11 4.56 5.20
CA PHE A 32 -5.18 5.51 4.10
C PHE A 32 -5.18 4.81 2.73
N ILE A 33 -4.26 3.86 2.51
CA ILE A 33 -4.19 3.12 1.24
C ILE A 33 -5.42 2.24 1.05
N LYS A 34 -5.86 1.52 2.08
CA LYS A 34 -7.07 0.70 2.00
C LYS A 34 -8.30 1.54 1.66
N ARG A 35 -8.43 2.73 2.26
CA ARG A 35 -9.51 3.66 1.95
C ARG A 35 -9.42 4.18 0.52
N LEU A 36 -8.23 4.58 0.07
CA LEU A 36 -8.00 5.00 -1.30
C LEU A 36 -8.48 3.95 -2.30
N LEU A 37 -8.07 2.69 -2.11
CA LEU A 37 -8.40 1.60 -3.03
C LEU A 37 -9.88 1.23 -2.99
N ALA A 38 -10.54 1.39 -1.84
CA ALA A 38 -11.99 1.18 -1.70
C ALA A 38 -12.82 2.27 -2.39
N ASP A 39 -12.31 3.50 -2.45
CA ASP A 39 -13.02 4.65 -3.04
C ASP A 39 -12.87 4.73 -4.57
N ILE A 40 -12.18 3.79 -5.19
CA ILE A 40 -12.02 3.72 -6.64
C ILE A 40 -13.18 2.91 -7.23
N GLU A 41 -13.84 3.44 -8.26
CA GLU A 41 -15.00 2.82 -8.90
C GLU A 41 -14.72 1.41 -9.44
N THR A 42 -13.48 1.17 -9.86
CA THR A 42 -13.07 -0.13 -10.39
C THR A 42 -12.72 -1.08 -9.25
N LYS A 43 -13.30 -2.28 -9.23
CA LYS A 43 -12.94 -3.31 -8.25
C LYS A 43 -11.45 -3.60 -8.28
N THR A 44 -10.79 -3.41 -7.15
CA THR A 44 -9.36 -3.66 -6.98
C THR A 44 -9.13 -4.93 -6.17
N ILE A 45 -8.35 -5.85 -6.71
CA ILE A 45 -7.84 -7.02 -5.98
C ILE A 45 -6.58 -6.56 -5.25
N VAL A 46 -6.55 -6.72 -3.93
CA VAL A 46 -5.47 -6.20 -3.08
C VAL A 46 -4.79 -7.35 -2.35
N ALA A 47 -3.47 -7.41 -2.45
CA ALA A 47 -2.63 -8.22 -1.58
C ALA A 47 -1.82 -7.33 -0.64
N THR A 48 -1.57 -7.79 0.59
CA THR A 48 -0.77 -7.06 1.58
C THR A 48 0.35 -7.95 2.11
N VAL A 49 1.59 -7.49 1.94
CA VAL A 49 2.76 -8.09 2.58
C VAL A 49 3.05 -7.31 3.85
N THR A 50 2.81 -7.94 4.99
CA THR A 50 3.00 -7.34 6.33
C THR A 50 4.39 -7.60 6.89
N ASP A 51 5.08 -8.62 6.41
CA ASP A 51 6.48 -8.88 6.73
C ASP A 51 7.33 -8.86 5.44
N PRO A 52 7.97 -7.73 5.12
CA PRO A 52 8.81 -7.62 3.92
C PRO A 52 10.21 -8.22 4.12
N GLY A 53 10.45 -8.95 5.20
CA GLY A 53 11.68 -9.72 5.46
C GLY A 53 11.64 -11.16 4.97
N LEU A 54 10.57 -11.60 4.33
CA LEU A 54 10.40 -12.98 3.84
C LEU A 54 11.50 -13.40 2.86
N GLU A 55 11.80 -14.70 2.83
CA GLU A 55 12.58 -15.32 1.77
C GLU A 55 11.79 -15.31 0.44
N LYS A 56 12.49 -15.38 -0.70
CA LYS A 56 11.86 -15.22 -2.02
C LYS A 56 10.69 -16.18 -2.27
N LEU A 57 10.89 -17.47 -1.94
CA LEU A 57 9.85 -18.46 -2.21
C LEU A 57 8.64 -18.29 -1.30
N ASP A 58 8.89 -17.95 -0.05
CA ASP A 58 7.83 -17.67 0.93
C ASP A 58 7.04 -16.43 0.53
N PHE A 59 7.71 -15.39 0.05
CA PHE A 59 7.07 -14.21 -0.51
C PHE A 59 6.13 -14.56 -1.68
N PHE A 60 6.56 -15.42 -2.63
CA PHE A 60 5.70 -15.84 -3.73
C PHE A 60 4.50 -16.64 -3.27
N ASN A 61 4.70 -17.52 -2.28
CA ASN A 61 3.62 -18.31 -1.71
C ASN A 61 2.65 -17.44 -0.90
N TRP A 62 3.16 -16.44 -0.18
CA TRP A 62 2.34 -15.43 0.47
C TRP A 62 1.48 -14.66 -0.54
N LEU A 63 2.07 -14.19 -1.64
CA LEU A 63 1.32 -13.53 -2.70
C LEU A 63 0.26 -14.45 -3.34
N SER A 64 0.56 -15.74 -3.48
CA SER A 64 -0.40 -16.72 -3.98
C SER A 64 -1.64 -16.80 -3.10
N LEU A 65 -1.43 -16.85 -1.78
CA LEU A 65 -2.52 -16.86 -0.80
C LEU A 65 -3.31 -15.56 -0.83
N GLU A 66 -2.63 -14.42 -0.74
CA GLU A 66 -3.26 -13.09 -0.71
C GLU A 66 -4.06 -12.75 -1.97
N PHE A 67 -3.68 -13.28 -3.13
CA PHE A 67 -4.39 -13.11 -4.39
C PHE A 67 -5.37 -14.24 -4.72
N ASP A 68 -5.70 -15.11 -3.77
CA ASP A 68 -6.61 -16.25 -3.94
C ASP A 68 -6.24 -17.14 -5.15
N MET A 69 -4.94 -17.33 -5.39
CA MET A 69 -4.50 -18.22 -6.46
C MET A 69 -4.52 -19.71 -6.06
N ASP A 70 -4.57 -19.97 -4.75
CA ASP A 70 -4.69 -21.29 -4.11
C ASP A 70 -3.67 -22.34 -4.64
N VAL A 71 -2.43 -21.90 -4.83
CA VAL A 71 -1.33 -22.73 -5.36
C VAL A 71 -0.07 -22.47 -4.54
N MET A 72 0.56 -23.57 -4.08
CA MET A 72 1.90 -23.51 -3.50
C MET A 72 2.94 -23.74 -4.59
N PHE A 73 3.84 -22.77 -4.72
CA PHE A 73 4.89 -22.81 -5.75
C PHE A 73 6.20 -23.36 -5.18
N LYS A 74 6.90 -24.15 -5.99
CA LYS A 74 8.24 -24.70 -5.68
C LYS A 74 9.35 -23.97 -6.44
N SER A 75 9.00 -23.01 -7.30
CA SER A 75 9.97 -22.22 -8.06
C SER A 75 9.42 -20.87 -8.48
N LYS A 76 10.31 -19.89 -8.63
CA LYS A 76 10.01 -18.56 -9.18
C LYS A 76 9.36 -18.62 -10.56
N GLY A 77 9.86 -19.48 -11.45
CA GLY A 77 9.35 -19.60 -12.82
C GLY A 77 7.88 -20.04 -12.86
N ALA A 78 7.52 -21.06 -12.04
CA ALA A 78 6.15 -21.51 -11.92
C ALA A 78 5.22 -20.40 -11.39
N PHE A 79 5.66 -19.69 -10.35
CA PHE A 79 4.93 -18.54 -9.82
C PHE A 79 4.73 -17.45 -10.89
N LEU A 80 5.80 -16.99 -11.54
CA LEU A 80 5.72 -15.91 -12.53
C LEU A 80 4.77 -16.26 -13.69
N THR A 81 4.79 -17.51 -14.16
CA THR A 81 3.88 -17.97 -15.22
C THR A 81 2.42 -17.90 -14.80
N ARG A 82 2.09 -18.38 -13.59
CA ARG A 82 0.73 -18.35 -13.05
C ARG A 82 0.30 -16.93 -12.73
N PHE A 83 1.19 -16.13 -12.14
CA PHE A 83 0.93 -14.75 -11.77
C PHE A 83 0.66 -13.85 -12.97
N LYS A 84 1.44 -14.02 -14.06
CA LYS A 84 1.18 -13.30 -15.32
C LYS A 84 -0.22 -13.61 -15.85
N ARG A 85 -0.64 -14.89 -15.83
CA ARG A 85 -1.99 -15.29 -16.25
C ARG A 85 -3.05 -14.62 -15.37
N PHE A 86 -2.87 -14.66 -14.04
CA PHE A 86 -3.76 -14.00 -13.09
C PHE A 86 -3.93 -12.51 -13.40
N LEU A 87 -2.84 -11.79 -13.66
CA LEU A 87 -2.89 -10.35 -13.99
C LEU A 87 -3.65 -10.09 -15.30
N LEU A 88 -3.44 -10.94 -16.31
CA LEU A 88 -4.15 -10.83 -17.59
C LEU A 88 -5.65 -11.14 -17.44
N GLU A 89 -6.02 -12.13 -16.65
CA GLU A 89 -7.42 -12.46 -16.33
C GLU A 89 -8.11 -11.32 -15.56
N ALA A 90 -7.40 -10.69 -14.62
CA ALA A 90 -7.90 -9.52 -13.89
C ALA A 90 -8.14 -8.33 -14.83
N ASP A 91 -7.20 -8.07 -15.74
CA ASP A 91 -7.30 -7.00 -16.74
C ASP A 91 -8.48 -7.22 -17.69
N GLN A 92 -8.70 -8.46 -18.17
CA GLN A 92 -9.86 -8.80 -19.01
C GLN A 92 -11.20 -8.57 -18.30
N LYS A 93 -11.22 -8.73 -16.98
CA LYS A 93 -12.40 -8.49 -16.14
C LYS A 93 -12.51 -7.03 -15.65
N ASN A 94 -11.71 -6.11 -16.19
CA ASN A 94 -11.62 -4.72 -15.76
C ASN A 94 -11.38 -4.57 -14.24
N LYS A 95 -10.59 -5.46 -13.64
CA LYS A 95 -10.17 -5.38 -12.24
C LYS A 95 -8.76 -4.79 -12.15
N ASN A 96 -8.57 -3.88 -11.23
CA ASN A 96 -7.23 -3.44 -10.87
C ASN A 96 -6.58 -4.46 -9.93
N VAL A 97 -5.25 -4.53 -9.95
CA VAL A 97 -4.47 -5.33 -9.01
C VAL A 97 -3.51 -4.40 -8.27
N ALA A 98 -3.48 -4.49 -6.96
CA ALA A 98 -2.62 -3.69 -6.10
C ALA A 98 -1.88 -4.59 -5.10
N LEU A 99 -0.58 -4.34 -4.96
CA LEU A 99 0.26 -4.93 -3.92
C LEU A 99 0.63 -3.85 -2.92
N ILE A 100 0.34 -4.06 -1.65
CA ILE A 100 0.77 -3.21 -0.54
C ILE A 100 1.94 -3.93 0.16
N VAL A 101 3.11 -3.28 0.19
CA VAL A 101 4.27 -3.71 0.98
C VAL A 101 4.31 -2.82 2.21
N ASP A 102 3.79 -3.33 3.32
CA ASP A 102 3.79 -2.59 4.58
C ASP A 102 5.15 -2.70 5.27
N ASP A 103 5.44 -1.80 6.18
CA ASP A 103 6.74 -1.67 6.84
C ASP A 103 7.93 -1.76 5.86
N ALA A 104 7.80 -1.18 4.68
CA ALA A 104 8.76 -1.25 3.58
C ALA A 104 10.19 -0.86 3.98
N HIS A 105 10.37 -0.12 5.10
CA HIS A 105 11.69 0.22 5.63
C HIS A 105 12.46 -1.00 6.17
N ARG A 106 11.80 -2.15 6.34
CA ARG A 106 12.40 -3.43 6.76
C ARG A 106 12.62 -4.40 5.60
N ILE A 107 12.35 -3.96 4.36
CA ILE A 107 12.36 -4.85 3.19
C ILE A 107 13.74 -5.48 2.98
N ASN A 108 13.74 -6.78 2.74
CA ASN A 108 14.91 -7.50 2.28
C ASN A 108 15.31 -6.98 0.88
N PRO A 109 16.60 -6.61 0.65
CA PRO A 109 17.06 -6.14 -0.65
C PRO A 109 16.74 -7.06 -1.81
N GLU A 110 16.76 -8.36 -1.60
CA GLU A 110 16.42 -9.35 -2.62
C GLU A 110 14.95 -9.28 -3.05
N LEU A 111 14.04 -8.95 -2.13
CA LEU A 111 12.62 -8.77 -2.45
C LEU A 111 12.37 -7.51 -3.28
N ILE A 112 13.20 -6.48 -3.17
CA ILE A 112 13.11 -5.31 -4.04
C ILE A 112 13.25 -5.72 -5.51
N GLU A 113 14.22 -6.58 -5.83
CA GLU A 113 14.44 -7.07 -7.19
C GLU A 113 13.27 -7.93 -7.69
N GLU A 114 12.72 -8.77 -6.80
CA GLU A 114 11.54 -9.58 -7.14
C GLU A 114 10.31 -8.70 -7.40
N ILE A 115 10.08 -7.71 -6.58
CA ILE A 115 8.98 -6.75 -6.74
C ILE A 115 9.14 -5.94 -8.04
N LEU A 116 10.36 -5.51 -8.38
CA LEU A 116 10.65 -4.88 -9.67
C LEU A 116 10.32 -5.82 -10.83
N THR A 117 10.71 -7.10 -10.73
CA THR A 117 10.40 -8.13 -11.73
C THR A 117 8.89 -8.27 -11.93
N LEU A 118 8.12 -8.34 -10.83
CA LEU A 118 6.65 -8.42 -10.89
C LEU A 118 6.02 -7.18 -11.53
N SER A 119 6.56 -5.99 -11.24
CA SER A 119 6.07 -4.72 -11.79
C SER A 119 6.27 -4.59 -13.30
N ASN A 120 7.20 -5.37 -13.88
CA ASN A 120 7.49 -5.36 -15.32
C ASN A 120 6.58 -6.29 -16.12
N ILE A 121 5.62 -6.94 -15.47
CA ILE A 121 4.58 -7.69 -16.18
C ILE A 121 3.59 -6.69 -16.79
N GLU A 122 3.60 -6.61 -18.10
CA GLU A 122 2.88 -5.61 -18.88
C GLU A 122 2.01 -6.25 -19.97
N LYS A 123 1.03 -5.51 -20.46
CA LYS A 123 0.24 -5.80 -21.67
C LYS A 123 0.21 -4.55 -22.54
N ALA A 124 0.71 -4.66 -23.76
CA ALA A 124 0.79 -3.56 -24.72
C ALA A 124 1.45 -2.28 -24.14
N GLY A 125 2.57 -2.42 -23.42
CA GLY A 125 3.29 -1.32 -22.80
C GLY A 125 2.63 -0.72 -21.55
N ARG A 126 1.53 -1.30 -21.06
CA ARG A 126 0.81 -0.85 -19.87
C ARG A 126 1.03 -1.82 -18.71
N LYS A 127 1.47 -1.31 -17.57
CA LYS A 127 1.60 -2.10 -16.33
C LYS A 127 0.25 -2.64 -15.89
N LEU A 128 0.23 -3.89 -15.41
CA LEU A 128 -1.00 -4.55 -14.98
C LEU A 128 -1.26 -4.42 -13.49
N MET A 129 -0.24 -4.03 -12.70
CA MET A 129 -0.32 -3.94 -11.25
C MET A 129 0.22 -2.60 -10.73
N SER A 130 -0.33 -2.13 -9.63
CA SER A 130 0.20 -1.03 -8.84
C SER A 130 0.82 -1.56 -7.55
N ILE A 131 1.93 -0.95 -7.12
CA ILE A 131 2.68 -1.36 -5.93
C ILE A 131 2.83 -0.17 -5.00
N PHE A 132 2.40 -0.35 -3.76
CA PHE A 132 2.48 0.66 -2.71
C PHE A 132 3.53 0.24 -1.69
N PHE A 133 4.61 1.01 -1.59
CA PHE A 133 5.53 0.92 -0.47
C PHE A 133 5.02 1.83 0.64
N VAL A 134 4.71 1.23 1.78
CA VAL A 134 4.16 1.91 2.95
C VAL A 134 5.15 1.76 4.09
N GLY A 135 5.56 2.85 4.74
CA GLY A 135 6.52 2.70 5.81
C GLY A 135 6.97 4.02 6.46
N HIS A 136 7.95 3.89 7.33
CA HIS A 136 8.58 5.02 8.00
C HIS A 136 9.41 5.87 7.00
N PRO A 137 9.59 7.18 7.21
CA PRO A 137 10.41 8.06 6.36
C PRO A 137 11.83 7.55 6.10
N GLY A 138 12.36 6.70 6.99
CA GLY A 138 13.65 6.02 6.83
C GLY A 138 13.77 5.18 5.55
N PHE A 139 12.68 4.76 4.93
CA PHE A 139 12.70 4.07 3.64
C PHE A 139 13.34 4.89 2.54
N LYS A 140 13.29 6.22 2.61
CA LYS A 140 14.00 7.12 1.68
C LYS A 140 15.50 6.84 1.67
N LYS A 141 16.11 6.47 2.80
CA LYS A 141 17.54 6.11 2.88
C LYS A 141 17.84 4.82 2.12
N ILE A 142 16.90 3.86 2.13
CA ILE A 142 17.01 2.62 1.36
C ILE A 142 16.97 2.94 -0.14
N LEU A 143 16.06 3.81 -0.57
CA LEU A 143 15.94 4.24 -1.97
C LEU A 143 17.16 5.03 -2.48
N GLN A 144 17.93 5.66 -1.59
CA GLN A 144 19.14 6.40 -1.97
C GLN A 144 20.34 5.49 -2.24
N LYS A 145 20.30 4.22 -1.82
CA LYS A 145 21.39 3.28 -2.12
C LYS A 145 21.49 3.05 -3.64
N LYS A 146 22.71 3.04 -4.17
CA LYS A 146 22.99 2.89 -5.62
C LYS A 146 22.27 1.68 -6.23
N GLN A 147 22.23 0.56 -5.53
CA GLN A 147 21.56 -0.67 -5.97
C GLN A 147 20.04 -0.51 -6.15
N ASN A 148 19.41 0.45 -5.48
CA ASN A 148 17.96 0.69 -5.55
C ASN A 148 17.59 1.85 -6.49
N SER A 149 18.53 2.30 -7.35
CA SER A 149 18.31 3.41 -8.28
C SER A 149 17.14 3.15 -9.24
N ALA A 150 16.99 1.91 -9.72
CA ALA A 150 15.88 1.52 -10.59
C ALA A 150 14.52 1.68 -9.90
N LEU A 151 14.40 1.22 -8.65
CA LEU A 151 13.18 1.41 -7.86
C LEU A 151 12.90 2.89 -7.64
N LYS A 152 13.91 3.67 -7.23
CA LYS A 152 13.77 5.12 -7.00
C LYS A 152 13.23 5.85 -8.23
N GLN A 153 13.75 5.53 -9.42
CA GLN A 153 13.29 6.12 -10.69
C GLN A 153 11.90 5.68 -11.10
N SER A 154 11.47 4.50 -10.65
CA SER A 154 10.15 3.94 -10.98
C SER A 154 9.01 4.47 -10.11
N ILE A 155 9.30 5.23 -9.04
CA ILE A 155 8.27 5.78 -8.15
C ILE A 155 7.52 6.91 -8.85
N ASN A 156 6.24 6.69 -9.12
CA ASN A 156 5.36 7.65 -9.79
C ASN A 156 4.94 8.80 -8.88
N ALA A 157 4.73 8.49 -7.60
CA ALA A 157 4.32 9.49 -6.61
C ALA A 157 4.77 9.10 -5.21
N HIS A 158 5.12 10.12 -4.43
CA HIS A 158 5.44 9.99 -3.02
C HIS A 158 4.51 10.88 -2.21
N PHE A 159 3.90 10.29 -1.18
CA PHE A 159 3.03 10.98 -0.22
C PHE A 159 3.59 10.81 1.17
N HIS A 160 3.56 11.89 1.93
CA HIS A 160 3.94 11.87 3.33
C HIS A 160 2.70 12.20 4.17
N LEU A 161 2.35 11.28 5.06
CA LEU A 161 1.26 11.48 6.02
C LEU A 161 1.85 12.07 7.30
N ASN A 162 1.49 13.29 7.56
CA ASN A 162 1.83 13.94 8.82
C ASN A 162 0.94 13.40 9.95
N PRO A 163 1.40 13.43 11.20
CA PRO A 163 0.53 13.22 12.35
C PRO A 163 -0.71 14.13 12.28
N LEU A 164 -1.82 13.63 12.79
CA LEU A 164 -3.04 14.42 12.90
C LEU A 164 -2.82 15.56 13.87
N LYS A 165 -3.40 16.73 13.56
CA LYS A 165 -3.48 17.85 14.50
C LYS A 165 -4.54 17.56 15.56
N GLU A 166 -4.52 18.34 16.64
CA GLU A 166 -5.45 18.18 17.76
C GLU A 166 -6.92 18.22 17.32
N ASP A 167 -7.28 19.19 16.49
CA ASP A 167 -8.63 19.33 15.93
C ASP A 167 -9.03 18.11 15.03
N GLU A 168 -8.10 17.58 14.25
CA GLU A 168 -8.32 16.40 13.42
C GLU A 168 -8.48 15.13 14.26
N ILE A 169 -7.76 15.01 15.40
CA ILE A 169 -7.92 13.90 16.34
C ILE A 169 -9.29 13.95 17.00
N VAL A 170 -9.73 15.13 17.45
CA VAL A 170 -11.07 15.31 18.02
C VAL A 170 -12.13 14.84 17.02
N GLN A 171 -12.05 15.29 15.76
CA GLN A 171 -12.97 14.87 14.71
C GLN A 171 -12.94 13.36 14.45
N LEU A 172 -11.76 12.75 14.45
CA LEU A 172 -11.62 11.31 14.27
C LEU A 172 -12.27 10.52 15.42
N ILE A 173 -12.08 10.98 16.66
CA ILE A 173 -12.67 10.34 17.85
C ILE A 173 -14.20 10.45 17.77
N LEU A 174 -14.72 11.65 17.50
CA LEU A 174 -16.16 11.87 17.36
C LEU A 174 -16.78 11.02 16.25
N TYR A 175 -16.11 10.94 15.10
CA TYR A 175 -16.54 10.09 14.00
C TYR A 175 -16.61 8.60 14.41
N ARG A 176 -15.57 8.09 15.10
CA ARG A 176 -15.51 6.69 15.56
C ARG A 176 -16.58 6.40 16.62
N LEU A 177 -16.79 7.30 17.56
CA LEU A 177 -17.83 7.17 18.58
C LEU A 177 -19.21 7.13 17.94
N LYS A 178 -19.49 8.02 17.00
CA LYS A 178 -20.75 8.02 16.24
C LYS A 178 -20.95 6.74 15.44
N ALA A 179 -19.91 6.24 14.78
CA ALA A 179 -19.95 4.97 14.06
C ALA A 179 -20.17 3.76 14.98
N ALA A 180 -19.74 3.83 16.24
CA ALA A 180 -19.99 2.85 17.30
C ALA A 180 -21.34 3.00 17.98
N GLY A 181 -22.18 3.99 17.57
CA GLY A 181 -23.54 4.17 18.11
C GLY A 181 -23.62 5.14 19.27
N ALA A 182 -22.58 5.88 19.60
CA ALA A 182 -22.65 6.91 20.65
C ALA A 182 -23.61 8.03 20.25
N GLN A 183 -24.56 8.36 21.15
CA GLN A 183 -25.58 9.38 20.94
C GLN A 183 -25.23 10.73 21.60
N ALA A 184 -24.17 10.77 22.41
CA ALA A 184 -23.71 11.96 23.13
C ALA A 184 -22.17 12.05 23.12
N GLU A 185 -21.67 13.24 23.41
CA GLU A 185 -20.24 13.46 23.67
C GLU A 185 -19.81 12.70 24.95
N ILE A 186 -18.84 11.81 24.81
CA ILE A 186 -18.35 10.95 25.91
C ILE A 186 -17.13 11.60 26.58
N PHE A 187 -16.34 12.38 25.84
CA PHE A 187 -15.11 12.99 26.34
C PHE A 187 -15.25 14.51 26.51
N SER A 188 -14.66 15.05 27.58
CA SER A 188 -14.51 16.48 27.75
C SER A 188 -13.40 17.06 26.86
N SER A 189 -13.41 18.37 26.62
CA SER A 189 -12.34 19.06 25.86
C SER A 189 -10.94 18.80 26.45
N ARG A 190 -10.84 18.70 27.79
CA ARG A 190 -9.57 18.37 28.46
C ARG A 190 -9.13 16.93 28.14
N ALA A 191 -10.06 15.97 28.07
CA ALA A 191 -9.72 14.59 27.72
C ALA A 191 -9.22 14.50 26.29
N TYR A 192 -9.80 15.23 25.32
CA TYR A 192 -9.28 15.30 23.95
C TYR A 192 -7.85 15.85 23.89
N HIS A 193 -7.56 16.89 24.67
CA HIS A 193 -6.20 17.45 24.74
C HIS A 193 -5.19 16.44 25.29
N GLU A 194 -5.51 15.76 26.36
CA GLU A 194 -4.65 14.70 26.93
C GLU A 194 -4.41 13.55 25.94
N ILE A 195 -5.45 13.13 25.20
CA ILE A 195 -5.31 12.10 24.16
C ILE A 195 -4.37 12.55 23.03
N TYR A 196 -4.39 13.84 22.68
CA TYR A 196 -3.49 14.39 21.66
C TYR A 196 -2.02 14.41 22.10
N GLN A 197 -1.75 14.65 23.38
CA GLN A 197 -0.40 14.71 23.95
C GLN A 197 0.27 13.31 24.05
N PHE A 198 -0.51 12.22 23.98
CA PHE A 198 -0.03 10.83 24.03
C PHE A 198 0.35 10.32 22.67
#